data_35967266bd5000b2c4cb5ebbe3187e89
#
_entry.id   35967266bd5000b2c4cb5ebbe3187e89
#
_cell.length_a   1.000
_cell.length_b   1.000
_cell.length_c   1.000
_cell.angle_alpha   90.00
_cell.angle_beta   90.00
_cell.angle_gamma   90.00
#
_symmetry.space_group_name_H-M   'P 1'
#
loop_
_entity.id
_entity.type
_entity.pdbx_description
1 polymer ?
#
loop_
_entity_poly.entity_id
_entity_poly.type
_entity_poly.pdbx_seq_one_letter_code
_entity_poly.pdbx_strand_id
1 'polypeptide(L)'
;MGSIYLDHAAATPLRPEVAAAMTESTRVAFANPSSQHAAGRLAKRLLEDARERILDLVGGRTAGTARDRLIFTSGATEANRTAMLGLAAKGCRIAVSPRDHPSIQSAAAELAARGHAVRTLPLETDGTISRPALADDIEEAGEHGLLLAVTPICGQTGLRDVEMNLPEGRVTIHADVTQAAAWDALSYADSSWTSMTLAPHKFGGPRGIGALVVREDVPITPLLPGSQELGLRGGTEAVPLAVGFARALELATQERQEVSTRVQSLRDRLEVGLVEAARDAGLQATIIGRNAPRAPHISAVSFPGIDRQSLVMAADLEGACLATGTACASGSSEPSPILFALRLDDSIIHSTFRVSLGRTTSDEDIAQAIEILRGVLSRHVH
;
A
#
# COMPACT_ATOMS: atom_id res chain seq x y z
N MET A 1 -18.33 -15.08 20.46
CA MET A 1 -17.52 -13.87 20.57
C MET A 1 -17.20 -13.41 19.18
N GLY A 2 -17.23 -12.09 18.89
CA GLY A 2 -16.82 -11.59 17.57
C GLY A 2 -15.31 -11.81 17.37
N SER A 3 -14.87 -12.06 16.14
CA SER A 3 -13.45 -12.18 15.84
C SER A 3 -12.76 -10.80 15.90
N ILE A 4 -11.53 -10.74 16.44
CA ILE A 4 -10.68 -9.55 16.46
C ILE A 4 -10.00 -9.45 15.11
N TYR A 5 -10.23 -8.37 14.40
CA TYR A 5 -9.66 -8.16 13.07
C TYR A 5 -8.36 -7.35 13.16
N LEU A 6 -7.23 -8.01 12.90
CA LEU A 6 -5.88 -7.44 12.94
C LEU A 6 -5.12 -7.61 11.62
N ASP A 7 -5.86 -7.57 10.49
CA ASP A 7 -5.28 -7.64 9.13
C ASP A 7 -5.68 -6.42 8.27
N HIS A 8 -5.67 -5.23 8.87
CA HIS A 8 -6.04 -3.98 8.20
C HIS A 8 -5.10 -3.60 7.06
N ALA A 9 -3.84 -4.06 7.05
CA ALA A 9 -2.93 -3.84 5.93
C ALA A 9 -3.33 -4.63 4.67
N ALA A 10 -4.10 -5.73 4.79
CA ALA A 10 -4.68 -6.42 3.65
C ALA A 10 -5.94 -5.71 3.14
N ALA A 11 -6.89 -5.40 4.01
CA ALA A 11 -8.07 -4.60 3.70
C ALA A 11 -8.70 -4.06 5.00
N THR A 12 -9.36 -2.90 4.91
CA THR A 12 -10.14 -2.36 6.05
C THR A 12 -11.63 -2.55 5.80
N PRO A 13 -12.45 -2.64 6.85
CA PRO A 13 -13.92 -2.59 6.72
C PRO A 13 -14.36 -1.30 6.02
N LEU A 14 -15.36 -1.42 5.15
CA LEU A 14 -15.96 -0.25 4.50
C LEU A 14 -16.61 0.65 5.55
N ARG A 15 -16.32 1.95 5.53
CA ARG A 15 -16.91 2.92 6.44
C ARG A 15 -18.41 3.11 6.14
N PRO A 16 -19.28 3.21 7.15
CA PRO A 16 -20.72 3.45 6.94
C PRO A 16 -21.00 4.73 6.14
N GLU A 17 -20.26 5.80 6.38
CA GLU A 17 -20.39 7.09 5.69
C GLU A 17 -20.00 6.95 4.21
N VAL A 18 -19.05 6.10 3.88
CA VAL A 18 -18.64 5.78 2.52
C VAL A 18 -19.69 4.94 1.82
N ALA A 19 -20.23 3.92 2.51
CA ALA A 19 -21.32 3.11 2.00
C ALA A 19 -22.57 3.96 1.68
N ALA A 20 -22.92 4.90 2.55
CA ALA A 20 -24.03 5.83 2.34
C ALA A 20 -23.80 6.72 1.12
N ALA A 21 -22.59 7.30 0.96
CA ALA A 21 -22.26 8.14 -0.19
C ALA A 21 -22.31 7.34 -1.52
N MET A 22 -21.83 6.10 -1.52
CA MET A 22 -21.90 5.20 -2.67
C MET A 22 -23.37 4.86 -3.03
N THR A 23 -24.19 4.56 -2.04
CA THR A 23 -25.61 4.23 -2.24
C THR A 23 -26.36 5.41 -2.86
N GLU A 24 -26.16 6.62 -2.33
CA GLU A 24 -26.77 7.82 -2.89
C GLU A 24 -26.26 8.10 -4.30
N SER A 25 -24.96 8.01 -4.54
CA SER A 25 -24.39 8.15 -5.88
C SER A 25 -24.95 7.13 -6.88
N THR A 26 -25.14 5.87 -6.47
CA THR A 26 -25.76 4.84 -7.31
C THR A 26 -27.18 5.23 -7.73
N ARG A 27 -27.94 5.85 -6.82
CA ARG A 27 -29.32 6.28 -7.06
C ARG A 27 -29.40 7.45 -8.05
N VAL A 28 -28.52 8.44 -7.93
CA VAL A 28 -28.61 9.68 -8.70
C VAL A 28 -27.75 9.70 -9.98
N ALA A 29 -26.63 8.97 -10.00
CA ALA A 29 -25.67 8.92 -11.11
C ALA A 29 -25.70 7.56 -11.84
N PHE A 30 -26.89 7.07 -12.15
CA PHE A 30 -27.09 5.78 -12.83
C PHE A 30 -26.71 5.77 -14.30
N ALA A 31 -26.59 6.95 -14.92
CA ALA A 31 -26.31 7.09 -16.36
C ALA A 31 -24.82 7.01 -16.66
N ASN A 32 -24.50 6.68 -17.93
CA ASN A 32 -23.12 6.69 -18.40
C ASN A 32 -22.57 8.14 -18.41
N PRO A 33 -21.41 8.41 -17.78
CA PRO A 33 -20.79 9.73 -17.76
C PRO A 33 -20.45 10.31 -19.15
N SER A 34 -20.30 9.45 -20.16
CA SER A 34 -20.06 9.87 -21.55
C SER A 34 -21.32 10.33 -22.28
N SER A 35 -22.52 10.12 -21.71
CA SER A 35 -23.79 10.51 -22.36
C SER A 35 -24.04 12.02 -22.26
N GLN A 36 -24.54 12.60 -23.38
CA GLN A 36 -24.73 14.07 -23.49
C GLN A 36 -26.01 14.60 -22.82
N HIS A 37 -26.94 13.73 -22.41
CA HIS A 37 -28.17 14.12 -21.73
C HIS A 37 -27.94 14.48 -20.23
N ALA A 38 -28.95 15.10 -19.59
CA ALA A 38 -28.83 15.64 -18.25
C ALA A 38 -28.34 14.62 -17.20
N ALA A 39 -28.82 13.36 -17.25
CA ALA A 39 -28.40 12.33 -16.32
C ALA A 39 -26.92 11.93 -16.53
N GLY A 40 -26.45 11.85 -17.78
CA GLY A 40 -25.03 11.59 -18.07
C GLY A 40 -24.12 12.72 -17.59
N ARG A 41 -24.54 13.98 -17.83
CA ARG A 41 -23.81 15.14 -17.32
C ARG A 41 -23.75 15.18 -15.78
N LEU A 42 -24.79 14.72 -15.08
CA LEU A 42 -24.74 14.59 -13.61
C LEU A 42 -23.72 13.53 -13.18
N ALA A 43 -23.76 12.35 -13.80
CA ALA A 43 -22.80 11.29 -13.51
C ALA A 43 -21.35 11.75 -13.78
N LYS A 44 -21.12 12.47 -14.89
CA LYS A 44 -19.81 13.06 -15.22
C LYS A 44 -19.35 14.06 -14.16
N ARG A 45 -20.23 14.97 -13.71
CA ARG A 45 -19.88 15.92 -12.65
C ARG A 45 -19.44 15.21 -11.38
N LEU A 46 -20.21 14.22 -10.89
CA LEU A 46 -19.85 13.48 -9.67
C LEU A 46 -18.51 12.72 -9.83
N LEU A 47 -18.21 12.21 -11.02
CA LEU A 47 -16.93 11.58 -11.32
C LEU A 47 -15.77 12.60 -11.24
N GLU A 48 -15.93 13.76 -11.89
CA GLU A 48 -14.89 14.79 -11.91
C GLU A 48 -14.73 15.46 -10.53
N ASP A 49 -15.80 15.71 -9.80
CA ASP A 49 -15.75 16.20 -8.42
C ASP A 49 -14.96 15.23 -7.51
N ALA A 50 -15.19 13.91 -7.65
CA ALA A 50 -14.45 12.91 -6.93
C ALA A 50 -12.95 12.90 -7.32
N ARG A 51 -12.65 13.04 -8.60
CA ARG A 51 -11.29 13.13 -9.15
C ARG A 51 -10.54 14.33 -8.59
N GLU A 52 -11.13 15.51 -8.66
CA GLU A 52 -10.56 16.76 -8.13
C GLU A 52 -10.34 16.67 -6.62
N ARG A 53 -11.34 16.14 -5.91
CA ARG A 53 -11.25 16.00 -4.46
C ARG A 53 -10.10 15.08 -4.03
N ILE A 54 -9.90 13.96 -4.71
CA ILE A 54 -8.78 13.06 -4.42
C ILE A 54 -7.45 13.76 -4.71
N LEU A 55 -7.32 14.43 -5.86
CA LEU A 55 -6.11 15.18 -6.21
C LEU A 55 -5.77 16.24 -5.15
N ASP A 56 -6.76 17.02 -4.71
CA ASP A 56 -6.60 18.03 -3.67
C ASP A 56 -6.11 17.41 -2.35
N LEU A 57 -6.75 16.32 -1.92
CA LEU A 57 -6.42 15.64 -0.66
C LEU A 57 -5.02 15.01 -0.62
N VAL A 58 -4.44 14.70 -1.76
CA VAL A 58 -3.06 14.19 -1.88
C VAL A 58 -2.06 15.30 -2.21
N GLY A 59 -2.48 16.55 -2.19
CA GLY A 59 -1.63 17.70 -2.51
C GLY A 59 -1.20 17.75 -3.97
N GLY A 60 -2.01 17.25 -4.90
CA GLY A 60 -1.79 17.38 -6.34
C GLY A 60 -2.25 18.74 -6.88
N ARG A 61 -1.77 19.11 -8.06
CA ARG A 61 -2.16 20.36 -8.75
C ARG A 61 -3.51 20.16 -9.43
N THR A 62 -4.53 20.89 -8.98
CA THR A 62 -5.91 20.81 -9.50
C THR A 62 -6.25 21.92 -10.48
N ALA A 63 -5.42 22.97 -10.60
CA ALA A 63 -5.65 24.13 -11.45
C ALA A 63 -4.36 24.58 -12.17
N GLY A 64 -4.52 25.45 -13.19
CA GLY A 64 -3.40 25.98 -13.96
C GLY A 64 -3.05 25.14 -15.18
N THR A 65 -1.93 25.48 -15.83
CA THR A 65 -1.42 24.82 -17.04
C THR A 65 -0.66 23.54 -16.77
N ALA A 66 -0.37 23.21 -15.51
CA ALA A 66 0.36 22.03 -15.07
C ALA A 66 -0.49 21.19 -14.10
N ARG A 67 -1.77 20.98 -14.45
CA ARG A 67 -2.70 20.20 -13.66
C ARG A 67 -2.33 18.72 -13.69
N ASP A 68 -2.15 18.08 -12.51
CA ASP A 68 -1.87 16.64 -12.43
C ASP A 68 -3.09 15.82 -12.89
N ARG A 69 -2.84 14.65 -13.46
CA ARG A 69 -3.90 13.75 -13.96
C ARG A 69 -4.11 12.61 -12.97
N LEU A 70 -5.36 12.38 -12.58
CA LEU A 70 -5.77 11.20 -11.85
C LEU A 70 -6.56 10.29 -12.79
N ILE A 71 -6.19 9.02 -12.85
CA ILE A 71 -6.81 7.99 -13.67
C ILE A 71 -7.38 6.93 -12.73
N PHE A 72 -8.69 6.69 -12.76
CA PHE A 72 -9.29 5.61 -12.02
C PHE A 72 -8.97 4.26 -12.67
N THR A 73 -8.62 3.29 -11.84
CA THR A 73 -8.27 1.92 -12.23
C THR A 73 -9.11 0.93 -11.44
N SER A 74 -9.02 -0.36 -11.73
CA SER A 74 -9.71 -1.41 -10.95
C SER A 74 -9.09 -1.67 -9.56
N GLY A 75 -7.92 -1.10 -9.29
CA GLY A 75 -7.18 -1.25 -8.03
C GLY A 75 -5.72 -0.87 -8.18
N ALA A 76 -4.97 -0.90 -7.06
CA ALA A 76 -3.53 -0.58 -7.06
C ALA A 76 -2.72 -1.48 -8.01
N THR A 77 -3.10 -2.73 -8.19
CA THR A 77 -2.41 -3.64 -9.10
C THR A 77 -2.43 -3.14 -10.55
N GLU A 78 -3.61 -2.68 -11.05
CA GLU A 78 -3.71 -2.09 -12.37
C GLU A 78 -2.96 -0.75 -12.44
N ALA A 79 -3.06 0.09 -11.40
CA ALA A 79 -2.39 1.38 -11.34
C ALA A 79 -0.85 1.22 -11.37
N ASN A 80 -0.28 0.35 -10.54
CA ASN A 80 1.15 0.05 -10.53
C ASN A 80 1.63 -0.51 -11.88
N ARG A 81 0.89 -1.45 -12.46
CA ARG A 81 1.26 -2.01 -13.78
C ARG A 81 1.19 -0.96 -14.87
N THR A 82 0.15 -0.12 -14.88
CA THR A 82 0.01 0.98 -15.85
C THR A 82 1.18 1.95 -15.72
N ALA A 83 1.56 2.32 -14.49
CA ALA A 83 2.70 3.19 -14.25
C ALA A 83 4.01 2.56 -14.72
N MET A 84 4.34 1.37 -14.24
CA MET A 84 5.62 0.71 -14.55
C MET A 84 5.76 0.45 -16.05
N LEU A 85 4.74 -0.13 -16.69
CA LEU A 85 4.80 -0.46 -18.12
C LEU A 85 4.64 0.77 -19.02
N GLY A 86 3.84 1.76 -18.58
CA GLY A 86 3.51 2.94 -19.37
C GLY A 86 4.54 4.06 -19.30
N LEU A 87 5.33 4.13 -18.22
CA LEU A 87 6.40 5.11 -18.02
C LEU A 87 7.78 4.60 -18.47
N ALA A 88 7.93 3.29 -18.68
CA ALA A 88 9.20 2.70 -19.10
C ALA A 88 9.57 3.18 -20.52
N ALA A 89 10.43 4.19 -20.62
CA ALA A 89 10.97 4.66 -21.88
C ALA A 89 11.87 3.59 -22.53
N LYS A 90 11.97 3.59 -23.86
CA LYS A 90 12.81 2.63 -24.58
C LYS A 90 14.27 2.71 -24.10
N GLY A 91 14.80 1.60 -23.64
CA GLY A 91 16.18 1.49 -23.17
C GLY A 91 16.43 1.99 -21.75
N CYS A 92 15.43 2.55 -21.04
CA CYS A 92 15.60 2.94 -19.65
C CYS A 92 15.91 1.72 -18.77
N ARG A 93 16.68 1.93 -17.71
CA ARG A 93 16.86 0.94 -16.64
C ARG A 93 15.65 0.96 -15.70
N ILE A 94 15.40 -0.15 -15.05
CA ILE A 94 14.30 -0.31 -14.09
C ILE A 94 14.91 -0.70 -12.75
N ALA A 95 14.61 0.07 -11.71
CA ALA A 95 15.00 -0.26 -10.34
C ALA A 95 13.75 -0.50 -9.49
N VAL A 96 13.74 -1.63 -8.81
CA VAL A 96 12.71 -2.04 -7.85
C VAL A 96 13.37 -2.50 -6.56
N SER A 97 12.59 -2.68 -5.49
CA SER A 97 13.14 -3.15 -4.22
C SER A 97 12.32 -4.31 -3.65
N PRO A 98 12.86 -5.13 -2.73
CA PRO A 98 12.12 -6.19 -2.03
C PRO A 98 10.95 -5.67 -1.18
N ARG A 99 10.86 -4.35 -0.98
CA ARG A 99 9.77 -3.66 -0.27
C ARG A 99 8.51 -3.55 -1.12
N ASP A 100 8.69 -3.57 -2.46
CA ASP A 100 7.63 -3.28 -3.41
C ASP A 100 6.61 -4.40 -3.47
N HIS A 101 5.36 -3.98 -3.68
CA HIS A 101 4.24 -4.90 -3.82
C HIS A 101 4.45 -5.86 -5.00
N PRO A 102 3.96 -7.12 -4.94
CA PRO A 102 4.07 -8.10 -6.04
C PRO A 102 3.61 -7.59 -7.41
N SER A 103 2.68 -6.64 -7.48
CA SER A 103 2.26 -6.02 -8.75
C SER A 103 3.37 -5.22 -9.43
N ILE A 104 4.26 -4.56 -8.66
CA ILE A 104 5.44 -3.85 -9.17
C ILE A 104 6.51 -4.87 -9.60
N GLN A 105 6.77 -5.89 -8.76
CA GLN A 105 7.73 -6.94 -9.08
C GLN A 105 7.37 -7.68 -10.37
N SER A 106 6.09 -8.01 -10.54
CA SER A 106 5.57 -8.66 -11.74
C SER A 106 5.68 -7.76 -12.99
N ALA A 107 5.45 -6.45 -12.85
CA ALA A 107 5.63 -5.50 -13.95
C ALA A 107 7.13 -5.36 -14.32
N ALA A 108 8.03 -5.33 -13.33
CA ALA A 108 9.47 -5.31 -13.55
C ALA A 108 9.95 -6.59 -14.27
N ALA A 109 9.45 -7.76 -13.88
CA ALA A 109 9.76 -9.02 -14.59
C ALA A 109 9.28 -9.00 -16.05
N GLU A 110 8.11 -8.42 -16.33
CA GLU A 110 7.63 -8.23 -17.70
C GLU A 110 8.50 -7.26 -18.49
N LEU A 111 8.98 -6.17 -17.87
CA LEU A 111 9.90 -5.23 -18.50
C LEU A 111 11.26 -5.90 -18.80
N ALA A 112 11.76 -6.77 -17.92
CA ALA A 112 12.96 -7.58 -18.18
C ALA A 112 12.74 -8.48 -19.41
N ALA A 113 11.59 -9.14 -19.53
CA ALA A 113 11.24 -9.97 -20.69
C ALA A 113 11.11 -9.14 -21.99
N ARG A 114 10.84 -7.83 -21.89
CA ARG A 114 10.82 -6.88 -23.01
C ARG A 114 12.21 -6.30 -23.33
N GLY A 115 13.26 -6.72 -22.61
CA GLY A 115 14.65 -6.33 -22.87
C GLY A 115 15.16 -5.13 -22.07
N HIS A 116 14.41 -4.65 -21.07
CA HIS A 116 14.92 -3.65 -20.14
C HIS A 116 15.90 -4.26 -19.14
N ALA A 117 16.97 -3.52 -18.79
CA ALA A 117 17.83 -3.87 -17.66
C ALA A 117 17.08 -3.61 -16.36
N VAL A 118 16.81 -4.66 -15.60
CA VAL A 118 16.10 -4.58 -14.30
C VAL A 118 17.05 -4.94 -13.18
N ARG A 119 17.08 -4.12 -12.14
CA ARG A 119 17.83 -4.37 -10.90
C ARG A 119 16.91 -4.33 -9.69
N THR A 120 17.08 -5.32 -8.81
CA THR A 120 16.51 -5.27 -7.46
C THR A 120 17.53 -4.61 -6.55
N LEU A 121 17.21 -3.41 -6.05
CA LEU A 121 18.07 -2.64 -5.15
C LEU A 121 18.14 -3.34 -3.78
N PRO A 122 19.34 -3.50 -3.21
CA PRO A 122 19.50 -4.02 -1.87
C PRO A 122 18.95 -3.04 -0.82
N LEU A 123 18.64 -3.58 0.36
CA LEU A 123 18.22 -2.79 1.51
C LEU A 123 19.36 -2.66 2.52
N GLU A 124 19.36 -1.54 3.23
CA GLU A 124 20.12 -1.35 4.46
C GLU A 124 19.47 -2.10 5.63
N THR A 125 20.16 -2.22 6.75
CA THR A 125 19.68 -2.97 7.93
C THR A 125 18.43 -2.38 8.57
N ASP A 126 18.15 -1.09 8.35
CA ASP A 126 16.93 -0.41 8.78
C ASP A 126 15.76 -0.58 7.79
N GLY A 127 16.00 -1.29 6.68
CA GLY A 127 15.02 -1.55 5.63
C GLY A 127 14.85 -0.43 4.60
N THR A 128 15.67 0.61 4.62
CA THR A 128 15.72 1.62 3.55
C THR A 128 16.44 1.09 2.32
N ILE A 129 16.14 1.67 1.15
CA ILE A 129 16.88 1.33 -0.09
C ILE A 129 18.31 1.81 0.02
N SER A 130 19.29 0.98 -0.37
CA SER A 130 20.70 1.32 -0.37
C SER A 130 20.99 2.49 -1.31
N ARG A 131 21.40 3.62 -0.75
CA ARG A 131 21.74 4.85 -1.50
C ARG A 131 22.93 4.68 -2.42
N PRO A 132 24.03 4.00 -2.01
CA PRO A 132 25.14 3.71 -2.93
C PRO A 132 24.69 2.89 -4.13
N ALA A 133 23.92 1.81 -3.92
CA ALA A 133 23.45 0.97 -5.02
C ALA A 133 22.51 1.71 -5.98
N LEU A 134 21.67 2.62 -5.45
CA LEU A 134 20.82 3.49 -6.28
C LEU A 134 21.64 4.51 -7.07
N ALA A 135 22.69 5.10 -6.48
CA ALA A 135 23.58 6.03 -7.18
C ALA A 135 24.29 5.35 -8.35
N ASP A 136 24.79 4.12 -8.16
CA ASP A 136 25.38 3.31 -9.21
C ASP A 136 24.38 3.08 -10.37
N ASP A 137 23.11 2.74 -10.05
CA ASP A 137 22.09 2.52 -11.08
C ASP A 137 21.74 3.80 -11.86
N ILE A 138 21.72 4.96 -11.20
CA ILE A 138 21.51 6.25 -11.86
C ILE A 138 22.67 6.58 -12.81
N GLU A 139 23.90 6.28 -12.42
CA GLU A 139 25.07 6.48 -13.26
C GLU A 139 25.06 5.53 -14.46
N GLU A 140 24.81 4.24 -14.23
CA GLU A 140 24.72 3.21 -15.28
C GLU A 140 23.55 3.45 -16.25
N ALA A 141 22.46 4.10 -15.82
CA ALA A 141 21.32 4.44 -16.67
C ALA A 141 21.69 5.48 -17.75
N GLY A 142 22.67 6.34 -17.48
CA GLY A 142 23.19 7.32 -18.43
C GLY A 142 22.09 8.22 -18.99
N GLU A 143 22.07 8.40 -20.31
CA GLU A 143 21.08 9.23 -21.04
C GLU A 143 19.72 8.53 -21.21
N HIS A 144 19.66 7.22 -21.05
CA HIS A 144 18.41 6.47 -21.18
C HIS A 144 17.48 6.62 -19.96
N GLY A 145 18.01 7.11 -18.83
CA GLY A 145 17.27 7.35 -17.60
C GLY A 145 16.93 6.08 -16.81
N LEU A 146 16.45 6.29 -15.60
CA LEU A 146 16.06 5.26 -14.65
C LEU A 146 14.58 5.39 -14.31
N LEU A 147 13.80 4.31 -14.41
CA LEU A 147 12.49 4.19 -13.77
C LEU A 147 12.67 3.48 -12.44
N LEU A 148 12.46 4.23 -11.36
CA LEU A 148 12.56 3.77 -9.98
C LEU A 148 11.16 3.58 -9.38
N ALA A 149 10.87 2.39 -8.86
CA ALA A 149 9.73 2.18 -7.99
C ALA A 149 10.12 2.44 -6.53
N VAL A 150 9.24 3.13 -5.79
CA VAL A 150 9.40 3.37 -4.36
C VAL A 150 8.11 3.03 -3.61
N THR A 151 8.27 2.36 -2.47
CA THR A 151 7.16 2.04 -1.56
C THR A 151 7.45 2.69 -0.20
N PRO A 152 6.90 3.89 0.08
CA PRO A 152 7.22 4.65 1.30
C PRO A 152 6.95 3.88 2.59
N ILE A 153 5.88 3.08 2.62
CA ILE A 153 5.57 2.18 3.74
C ILE A 153 5.47 0.75 3.21
N CYS A 154 6.35 -0.12 3.67
CA CYS A 154 6.28 -1.54 3.34
C CYS A 154 5.06 -2.19 4.00
N GLY A 155 4.15 -2.75 3.20
CA GLY A 155 2.92 -3.38 3.69
C GLY A 155 3.15 -4.67 4.50
N GLN A 156 4.36 -5.23 4.47
CA GLN A 156 4.72 -6.43 5.21
C GLN A 156 5.27 -6.12 6.60
N THR A 157 6.20 -5.18 6.69
CA THR A 157 6.95 -4.91 7.92
C THR A 157 6.57 -3.60 8.59
N GLY A 158 5.87 -2.72 7.87
CA GLY A 158 5.62 -1.36 8.32
C GLY A 158 6.84 -0.44 8.25
N LEU A 159 8.01 -0.95 7.84
CA LEU A 159 9.22 -0.13 7.70
C LEU A 159 8.99 1.02 6.73
N ARG A 160 9.47 2.21 7.08
CA ARG A 160 9.42 3.40 6.23
C ARG A 160 10.68 3.52 5.40
N ASP A 161 10.54 4.07 4.20
CA ASP A 161 11.67 4.63 3.48
C ASP A 161 11.69 6.15 3.67
N VAL A 162 12.85 6.75 3.64
CA VAL A 162 13.00 8.20 3.69
C VAL A 162 12.94 8.78 2.29
N GLU A 163 12.35 9.96 2.16
CA GLU A 163 12.30 10.69 0.90
C GLU A 163 13.71 10.90 0.32
N MET A 164 13.80 10.75 -0.99
CA MET A 164 15.07 10.79 -1.70
C MET A 164 15.16 12.07 -2.53
N ASN A 165 16.16 12.89 -2.25
CA ASN A 165 16.55 13.94 -3.20
C ASN A 165 17.36 13.32 -4.32
N LEU A 166 16.71 13.12 -5.46
CA LEU A 166 17.32 12.52 -6.66
C LEU A 166 17.56 13.58 -7.75
N PRO A 167 18.54 13.37 -8.65
CA PRO A 167 18.80 14.30 -9.74
C PRO A 167 17.57 14.48 -10.63
N GLU A 168 17.14 15.72 -10.81
CA GLU A 168 16.02 16.05 -11.71
C GLU A 168 16.33 15.62 -13.15
N GLY A 169 15.29 15.17 -13.85
CA GLY A 169 15.33 14.82 -15.28
C GLY A 169 15.99 13.49 -15.63
N ARG A 170 16.67 12.82 -14.68
CA ARG A 170 17.33 11.53 -14.92
C ARG A 170 16.60 10.33 -14.34
N VAL A 171 15.72 10.57 -13.37
CA VAL A 171 14.99 9.51 -12.66
C VAL A 171 13.49 9.77 -12.75
N THR A 172 12.76 8.81 -13.32
CA THR A 172 11.30 8.75 -13.29
C THR A 172 10.91 7.94 -12.05
N ILE A 173 10.13 8.52 -11.14
CA ILE A 173 9.80 7.87 -9.88
C ILE A 173 8.32 7.50 -9.85
N HIS A 174 8.04 6.21 -9.69
CA HIS A 174 6.72 5.71 -9.38
C HIS A 174 6.60 5.35 -7.90
N ALA A 175 5.68 5.99 -7.15
CA ALA A 175 5.46 5.76 -5.74
C ALA A 175 4.19 4.93 -5.49
N ASP A 176 4.31 3.76 -4.88
CA ASP A 176 3.16 3.04 -4.33
C ASP A 176 2.85 3.54 -2.92
N VAL A 177 1.93 4.52 -2.81
CA VAL A 177 1.53 5.10 -1.53
C VAL A 177 0.31 4.41 -0.92
N THR A 178 -0.04 3.23 -1.40
CA THR A 178 -1.23 2.49 -0.96
C THR A 178 -1.28 2.29 0.56
N GLN A 179 -0.16 2.05 1.20
CA GLN A 179 -0.06 1.94 2.66
C GLN A 179 0.19 3.28 3.36
N ALA A 180 0.59 4.32 2.64
CA ALA A 180 0.93 5.62 3.22
C ALA A 180 -0.27 6.59 3.26
N ALA A 181 -1.18 6.52 2.29
CA ALA A 181 -2.20 7.53 2.02
C ALA A 181 -3.09 7.92 3.23
N ALA A 182 -3.38 6.97 4.13
CA ALA A 182 -4.16 7.23 5.33
C ALA A 182 -3.32 7.74 6.52
N TRP A 183 -2.02 7.46 6.52
CA TRP A 183 -1.14 7.61 7.68
C TRP A 183 -0.17 8.78 7.54
N ASP A 184 0.14 9.19 6.32
CA ASP A 184 1.06 10.28 6.01
C ASP A 184 0.34 11.43 5.32
N ALA A 185 0.74 12.65 5.63
CA ALA A 185 0.35 13.81 4.85
C ALA A 185 1.08 13.76 3.51
N LEU A 186 0.34 13.54 2.42
CA LEU A 186 0.90 13.54 1.09
C LEU A 186 0.92 14.96 0.52
N SER A 187 1.99 15.33 -0.16
CA SER A 187 2.11 16.56 -0.96
C SER A 187 2.69 16.19 -2.32
N TYR A 188 1.83 15.66 -3.21
CA TYR A 188 2.27 15.18 -4.51
C TYR A 188 2.93 16.28 -5.33
N ALA A 189 2.38 17.50 -5.31
CA ALA A 189 2.94 18.64 -6.05
C ALA A 189 4.39 18.98 -5.66
N ASP A 190 4.72 18.82 -4.38
CA ASP A 190 6.05 19.13 -3.83
C ASP A 190 7.00 17.92 -3.79
N SER A 191 6.49 16.72 -4.11
CA SER A 191 7.31 15.51 -4.16
C SER A 191 8.12 15.42 -5.45
N SER A 192 9.17 14.60 -5.45
CA SER A 192 9.91 14.20 -6.65
C SER A 192 9.21 13.11 -7.47
N TRP A 193 8.02 12.66 -7.07
CA TRP A 193 7.31 11.57 -7.72
C TRP A 193 6.72 11.99 -9.07
N THR A 194 7.02 11.21 -10.09
CA THR A 194 6.44 11.33 -11.43
C THR A 194 5.02 10.78 -11.47
N SER A 195 4.78 9.71 -10.71
CA SER A 195 3.46 9.10 -10.56
C SER A 195 3.30 8.47 -9.18
N MET A 196 2.04 8.30 -8.74
CA MET A 196 1.74 7.56 -7.52
C MET A 196 0.46 6.73 -7.63
N THR A 197 0.42 5.63 -6.91
CA THR A 197 -0.73 4.71 -6.82
C THR A 197 -1.42 4.82 -5.47
N LEU A 198 -2.76 4.80 -5.51
CA LEU A 198 -3.66 4.83 -4.35
C LEU A 198 -4.68 3.70 -4.41
N ALA A 199 -5.10 3.18 -3.24
CA ALA A 199 -6.19 2.20 -3.15
C ALA A 199 -7.06 2.41 -1.90
N PRO A 200 -8.36 2.71 -2.06
CA PRO A 200 -9.22 3.13 -0.96
C PRO A 200 -9.53 2.04 0.06
N HIS A 201 -9.45 0.77 -0.31
CA HIS A 201 -9.72 -0.36 0.59
C HIS A 201 -8.71 -0.50 1.74
N LYS A 202 -7.64 0.29 1.75
CA LYS A 202 -6.66 0.38 2.85
C LYS A 202 -7.06 1.42 3.91
N PHE A 203 -8.07 2.24 3.64
CA PHE A 203 -8.54 3.29 4.57
C PHE A 203 -10.07 3.41 4.66
N GLY A 204 -10.76 2.30 4.53
CA GLY A 204 -12.21 2.24 4.72
C GLY A 204 -13.03 2.62 3.49
N GLY A 205 -12.41 2.62 2.32
CA GLY A 205 -13.04 2.83 1.03
C GLY A 205 -13.41 1.52 0.32
N PRO A 206 -14.05 1.62 -0.87
CA PRO A 206 -14.51 0.47 -1.63
C PRO A 206 -13.35 -0.34 -2.23
N ARG A 207 -13.60 -1.64 -2.42
CA ARG A 207 -12.79 -2.52 -3.27
C ARG A 207 -13.21 -2.37 -4.73
N GLY A 208 -12.37 -2.80 -5.67
CA GLY A 208 -12.69 -2.77 -7.10
C GLY A 208 -12.38 -1.44 -7.78
N ILE A 209 -11.73 -0.52 -7.07
CA ILE A 209 -11.21 0.74 -7.59
C ILE A 209 -9.85 1.05 -7.00
N GLY A 210 -9.02 1.73 -7.78
CA GLY A 210 -7.77 2.38 -7.39
C GLY A 210 -7.58 3.65 -8.19
N ALA A 211 -6.48 4.34 -7.99
CA ALA A 211 -6.12 5.49 -8.80
C ALA A 211 -4.62 5.52 -9.07
N LEU A 212 -4.28 5.96 -10.27
CA LEU A 212 -2.95 6.38 -10.68
C LEU A 212 -2.95 7.90 -10.84
N VAL A 213 -2.08 8.59 -10.12
CA VAL A 213 -1.82 10.02 -10.32
C VAL A 213 -0.53 10.17 -11.12
N VAL A 214 -0.52 11.04 -12.12
CA VAL A 214 0.63 11.26 -13.00
C VAL A 214 0.76 12.76 -13.27
N ARG A 215 1.99 13.27 -13.37
CA ARG A 215 2.27 14.64 -13.78
C ARG A 215 1.67 14.93 -15.17
N GLU A 216 1.18 16.14 -15.38
CA GLU A 216 0.53 16.56 -16.64
C GLU A 216 1.41 16.35 -17.87
N ASP A 217 2.66 16.76 -17.77
CA ASP A 217 3.65 16.76 -18.86
C ASP A 217 4.30 15.41 -19.14
N VAL A 218 4.00 14.39 -18.33
CA VAL A 218 4.62 13.06 -18.47
C VAL A 218 3.81 12.19 -19.41
N PRO A 219 4.39 11.74 -20.53
CA PRO A 219 3.74 10.78 -21.41
C PRO A 219 3.63 9.42 -20.72
N ILE A 220 2.44 8.83 -20.78
CA ILE A 220 2.20 7.48 -20.27
C ILE A 220 1.45 6.66 -21.32
N THR A 221 1.94 5.45 -21.59
CA THR A 221 1.26 4.51 -22.48
C THR A 221 0.18 3.77 -21.71
N PRO A 222 -1.09 3.82 -22.15
CA PRO A 222 -2.18 3.15 -21.46
C PRO A 222 -2.05 1.62 -21.53
N LEU A 223 -2.30 0.94 -20.41
CA LEU A 223 -2.38 -0.52 -20.36
C LEU A 223 -3.68 -1.03 -21.01
N LEU A 224 -4.77 -0.33 -20.80
CA LEU A 224 -6.11 -0.62 -21.33
C LEU A 224 -6.62 0.58 -22.11
N PRO A 225 -6.23 0.79 -23.38
CA PRO A 225 -6.59 1.98 -24.14
C PRO A 225 -8.11 2.10 -24.34
N GLY A 226 -8.62 3.33 -24.34
CA GLY A 226 -10.03 3.65 -24.57
C GLY A 226 -10.25 5.17 -24.59
N SER A 227 -11.49 5.60 -24.71
CA SER A 227 -11.84 7.04 -24.74
C SER A 227 -12.09 7.63 -23.36
N GLN A 228 -12.24 6.79 -22.34
CA GLN A 228 -12.48 7.19 -20.96
C GLN A 228 -11.16 7.54 -20.26
N GLU A 229 -11.25 8.07 -19.03
CA GLU A 229 -10.09 8.35 -18.19
C GLU A 229 -8.99 9.13 -18.95
N LEU A 230 -9.37 10.22 -19.61
CA LEU A 230 -8.47 11.08 -20.41
C LEU A 230 -7.77 10.34 -21.58
N GLY A 231 -8.37 9.27 -22.08
CA GLY A 231 -7.77 8.41 -23.11
C GLY A 231 -6.77 7.35 -22.57
N LEU A 232 -6.60 7.31 -21.25
CA LEU A 232 -5.57 6.49 -20.60
C LEU A 232 -6.10 5.17 -20.00
N ARG A 233 -7.42 5.02 -19.91
CA ARG A 233 -8.02 3.78 -19.44
C ARG A 233 -9.44 3.63 -19.97
N GLY A 234 -9.69 2.64 -20.81
CA GLY A 234 -11.00 2.34 -21.39
C GLY A 234 -11.96 1.66 -20.41
N GLY A 235 -13.24 1.73 -20.73
CA GLY A 235 -14.34 1.11 -19.98
C GLY A 235 -15.20 2.14 -19.23
N THR A 236 -16.48 1.84 -19.07
CA THR A 236 -17.43 2.72 -18.38
C THR A 236 -16.99 2.94 -16.95
N GLU A 237 -16.94 4.19 -16.53
CA GLU A 237 -16.44 4.61 -15.22
C GLU A 237 -17.42 4.25 -14.11
N ALA A 238 -16.90 3.73 -13.01
CA ALA A 238 -17.67 3.33 -11.84
C ALA A 238 -17.88 4.52 -10.89
N VAL A 239 -18.77 5.45 -11.23
CA VAL A 239 -19.01 6.69 -10.48
C VAL A 239 -19.23 6.46 -8.98
N PRO A 240 -20.06 5.49 -8.53
CA PRO A 240 -20.26 5.26 -7.11
C PRO A 240 -18.98 4.85 -6.36
N LEU A 241 -18.09 4.10 -7.03
CA LEU A 241 -16.81 3.72 -6.43
C LEU A 241 -15.87 4.93 -6.34
N ALA A 242 -15.84 5.80 -7.35
CA ALA A 242 -15.05 7.04 -7.34
C ALA A 242 -15.50 7.99 -6.21
N VAL A 243 -16.82 8.18 -6.04
CA VAL A 243 -17.40 8.98 -4.94
C VAL A 243 -17.04 8.35 -3.58
N GLY A 244 -17.16 7.02 -3.45
CA GLY A 244 -16.77 6.31 -2.24
C GLY A 244 -15.28 6.44 -1.93
N PHE A 245 -14.44 6.41 -2.95
CA PHE A 245 -12.99 6.63 -2.81
C PHE A 245 -12.67 8.02 -2.25
N ALA A 246 -13.22 9.07 -2.89
CA ALA A 246 -13.01 10.45 -2.45
C ALA A 246 -13.47 10.64 -0.99
N ARG A 247 -14.65 10.11 -0.64
CA ARG A 247 -15.19 10.20 0.72
C ARG A 247 -14.32 9.47 1.74
N ALA A 248 -13.82 8.29 1.41
CA ALA A 248 -12.93 7.52 2.29
C ALA A 248 -11.61 8.25 2.55
N LEU A 249 -11.00 8.83 1.52
CA LEU A 249 -9.74 9.57 1.64
C LEU A 249 -9.95 10.87 2.46
N GLU A 250 -11.06 11.57 2.23
CA GLU A 250 -11.42 12.76 3.00
C GLU A 250 -11.51 12.45 4.50
N LEU A 251 -12.27 11.44 4.88
CA LEU A 251 -12.40 11.01 6.27
C LEU A 251 -11.06 10.57 6.87
N ALA A 252 -10.27 9.80 6.12
CA ALA A 252 -8.95 9.36 6.57
C ALA A 252 -8.00 10.55 6.78
N THR A 253 -8.07 11.58 5.92
CA THR A 253 -7.25 12.80 6.05
C THR A 253 -7.66 13.63 7.26
N GLN A 254 -8.97 13.77 7.52
CA GLN A 254 -9.49 14.52 8.67
C GLN A 254 -9.10 13.89 10.01
N GLU A 255 -9.13 12.57 10.10
CA GLU A 255 -8.88 11.82 11.35
C GLU A 255 -7.40 11.42 11.51
N ARG A 256 -6.56 11.66 10.52
CA ARG A 256 -5.18 11.10 10.41
C ARG A 256 -4.37 11.22 11.67
N GLN A 257 -4.23 12.44 12.21
CA GLN A 257 -3.37 12.70 13.37
C GLN A 257 -3.82 11.95 14.61
N GLU A 258 -5.12 12.00 14.91
CA GLU A 258 -5.71 11.34 16.07
C GLU A 258 -5.57 9.81 15.95
N VAL A 259 -6.00 9.27 14.80
CA VAL A 259 -5.98 7.82 14.55
C VAL A 259 -4.55 7.29 14.53
N SER A 260 -3.59 7.99 13.91
CA SER A 260 -2.19 7.57 13.89
C SER A 260 -1.59 7.50 15.29
N THR A 261 -1.81 8.52 16.13
CA THR A 261 -1.27 8.56 17.50
C THR A 261 -1.86 7.41 18.34
N ARG A 262 -3.18 7.21 18.27
CA ARG A 262 -3.86 6.14 19.01
C ARG A 262 -3.41 4.76 18.54
N VAL A 263 -3.40 4.52 17.23
CA VAL A 263 -3.03 3.22 16.66
C VAL A 263 -1.57 2.89 16.93
N GLN A 264 -0.67 3.87 16.91
CA GLN A 264 0.72 3.68 17.31
C GLN A 264 0.83 3.21 18.77
N SER A 265 0.13 3.85 19.69
CA SER A 265 0.09 3.44 21.10
C SER A 265 -0.44 2.00 21.28
N LEU A 266 -1.49 1.65 20.53
CA LEU A 266 -2.04 0.29 20.53
C LEU A 266 -1.04 -0.74 19.99
N ARG A 267 -0.34 -0.43 18.89
CA ARG A 267 0.72 -1.28 18.33
C ARG A 267 1.85 -1.49 19.33
N ASP A 268 2.32 -0.43 19.95
CA ASP A 268 3.44 -0.49 20.88
C ASP A 268 3.06 -1.33 22.12
N ARG A 269 1.83 -1.20 22.62
CA ARG A 269 1.30 -2.07 23.68
C ARG A 269 1.20 -3.53 23.27
N LEU A 270 0.70 -3.80 22.06
CA LEU A 270 0.65 -5.16 21.51
C LEU A 270 2.05 -5.77 21.47
N GLU A 271 3.04 -5.06 20.95
CA GLU A 271 4.42 -5.53 20.87
C GLU A 271 5.00 -5.87 22.25
N VAL A 272 4.77 -5.04 23.26
CA VAL A 272 5.20 -5.31 24.63
C VAL A 272 4.53 -6.57 25.17
N GLY A 273 3.22 -6.68 25.03
CA GLY A 273 2.46 -7.85 25.51
C GLY A 273 2.85 -9.15 24.81
N LEU A 274 3.19 -9.10 23.50
CA LEU A 274 3.66 -10.27 22.77
C LEU A 274 5.07 -10.71 23.20
N VAL A 275 5.96 -9.76 23.49
CA VAL A 275 7.30 -10.07 24.05
C VAL A 275 7.18 -10.70 25.42
N GLU A 276 6.28 -10.23 26.28
CA GLU A 276 6.01 -10.80 27.59
C GLU A 276 5.39 -12.20 27.47
N ALA A 277 4.39 -12.38 26.60
CA ALA A 277 3.75 -13.67 26.37
C ALA A 277 4.75 -14.73 25.88
N ALA A 278 5.67 -14.36 24.98
CA ALA A 278 6.72 -15.25 24.52
C ALA A 278 7.67 -15.63 25.67
N ARG A 279 8.13 -14.66 26.44
CA ARG A 279 8.99 -14.91 27.60
C ARG A 279 8.33 -15.85 28.62
N ASP A 280 7.05 -15.66 28.92
CA ASP A 280 6.29 -16.49 29.85
C ASP A 280 6.18 -17.94 29.35
N ALA A 281 6.17 -18.14 28.03
CA ALA A 281 6.23 -19.46 27.37
C ALA A 281 7.66 -20.00 27.18
N GLY A 282 8.71 -19.34 27.69
CA GLY A 282 10.08 -19.75 27.47
C GLY A 282 10.63 -19.55 26.07
N LEU A 283 9.97 -18.69 25.28
CA LEU A 283 10.30 -18.37 23.88
C LEU A 283 10.91 -16.97 23.76
N GLN A 284 11.52 -16.70 22.61
CA GLN A 284 11.95 -15.37 22.22
C GLN A 284 10.94 -14.75 21.25
N ALA A 285 10.80 -13.42 21.32
CA ALA A 285 10.06 -12.62 20.35
C ALA A 285 10.98 -11.62 19.68
N THR A 286 10.88 -11.49 18.37
CA THR A 286 11.60 -10.47 17.59
C THR A 286 10.60 -9.57 16.88
N ILE A 287 10.67 -8.28 17.14
CA ILE A 287 9.90 -7.26 16.39
C ILE A 287 10.78 -6.75 15.27
N ILE A 288 10.38 -7.01 14.03
CA ILE A 288 11.16 -6.64 12.85
C ILE A 288 11.20 -5.11 12.71
N GLY A 289 12.41 -4.57 12.62
CA GLY A 289 12.64 -3.14 12.47
C GLY A 289 12.25 -2.30 13.70
N ARG A 290 12.31 -2.86 14.91
CA ARG A 290 11.89 -2.17 16.15
C ARG A 290 12.53 -0.80 16.33
N ASN A 291 13.80 -0.66 15.91
CA ASN A 291 14.60 0.56 16.09
C ASN A 291 14.62 1.43 14.81
N ALA A 292 13.93 1.02 13.76
CA ALA A 292 13.83 1.77 12.50
C ALA A 292 12.53 2.60 12.45
N PRO A 293 12.44 3.62 11.61
CA PRO A 293 11.19 4.32 11.34
C PRO A 293 10.12 3.36 10.80
N ARG A 294 8.96 3.33 11.47
CA ARG A 294 7.84 2.44 11.11
C ARG A 294 6.51 3.16 11.03
N ALA A 295 5.62 2.63 10.21
CA ALA A 295 4.22 3.04 10.18
C ALA A 295 3.51 2.74 11.51
N PRO A 296 2.52 3.54 11.91
CA PRO A 296 1.84 3.36 13.19
C PRO A 296 1.04 2.06 13.30
N HIS A 297 0.61 1.48 12.18
CA HIS A 297 -0.42 0.46 12.12
C HIS A 297 0.06 -0.96 11.80
N ILE A 298 1.34 -1.16 11.49
CA ILE A 298 1.88 -2.47 11.11
C ILE A 298 2.96 -2.90 12.08
N SER A 299 2.90 -4.14 12.55
CA SER A 299 3.96 -4.83 13.26
C SER A 299 4.22 -6.19 12.60
N ALA A 300 5.48 -6.46 12.24
CA ALA A 300 5.94 -7.79 11.86
C ALA A 300 6.64 -8.41 13.07
N VAL A 301 6.11 -9.54 13.52
CA VAL A 301 6.54 -10.22 14.75
C VAL A 301 6.99 -11.62 14.40
N SER A 302 8.06 -12.08 15.03
CA SER A 302 8.59 -13.43 14.88
C SER A 302 8.70 -14.09 16.25
N PHE A 303 8.32 -15.37 16.31
CA PHE A 303 8.61 -16.27 17.42
C PHE A 303 9.48 -17.40 16.89
N PRO A 304 10.84 -17.27 16.91
CA PRO A 304 11.74 -18.23 16.32
C PRO A 304 11.48 -19.66 16.85
N GLY A 305 11.36 -20.61 15.92
CA GLY A 305 11.02 -21.99 16.22
C GLY A 305 9.53 -22.34 16.10
N ILE A 306 8.65 -21.35 15.91
CA ILE A 306 7.23 -21.57 15.66
C ILE A 306 6.93 -21.34 14.19
N ASP A 307 6.28 -22.30 13.54
CA ASP A 307 5.79 -22.12 12.16
C ASP A 307 4.69 -21.06 12.11
N ARG A 308 4.92 -20.02 11.27
CA ARG A 308 4.02 -18.87 11.17
C ARG A 308 2.62 -19.24 10.70
N GLN A 309 2.47 -20.26 9.83
CA GLN A 309 1.15 -20.65 9.31
C GLN A 309 0.35 -21.32 10.41
N SER A 310 0.96 -22.24 11.13
CA SER A 310 0.36 -22.92 12.28
C SER A 310 -0.05 -21.91 13.35
N LEU A 311 0.79 -20.91 13.63
CA LEU A 311 0.48 -19.85 14.59
C LEU A 311 -0.75 -19.04 14.17
N VAL A 312 -0.77 -18.57 12.91
CA VAL A 312 -1.88 -17.74 12.39
C VAL A 312 -3.18 -18.54 12.35
N MET A 313 -3.14 -19.81 11.95
CA MET A 313 -4.30 -20.70 11.98
C MET A 313 -4.82 -20.95 13.41
N ALA A 314 -3.91 -21.18 14.36
CA ALA A 314 -4.30 -21.37 15.76
C ALA A 314 -4.91 -20.08 16.35
N ALA A 315 -4.36 -18.92 16.03
CA ALA A 315 -4.92 -17.63 16.44
C ALA A 315 -6.30 -17.38 15.85
N ASP A 316 -6.53 -17.71 14.58
CA ASP A 316 -7.83 -17.58 13.91
C ASP A 316 -8.90 -18.47 14.56
N LEU A 317 -8.56 -19.72 14.89
CA LEU A 317 -9.47 -20.63 15.62
C LEU A 317 -9.87 -20.08 16.99
N GLU A 318 -9.01 -19.30 17.64
CA GLU A 318 -9.29 -18.61 18.91
C GLU A 318 -9.92 -17.22 18.73
N GLY A 319 -10.14 -16.78 17.49
CA GLY A 319 -10.84 -15.56 17.15
C GLY A 319 -9.96 -14.34 16.86
N ALA A 320 -8.65 -14.48 16.58
CA ALA A 320 -7.77 -13.40 16.16
C ALA A 320 -7.34 -13.54 14.69
N CYS A 321 -7.83 -12.67 13.83
CA CYS A 321 -7.50 -12.65 12.39
C CYS A 321 -6.16 -11.96 12.15
N LEU A 322 -5.12 -12.73 11.85
CA LEU A 322 -3.76 -12.29 11.57
C LEU A 322 -3.36 -12.65 10.13
N ALA A 323 -2.18 -12.21 9.69
CA ALA A 323 -1.65 -12.56 8.38
C ALA A 323 -0.22 -13.10 8.46
N THR A 324 0.10 -14.09 7.61
CA THR A 324 1.49 -14.56 7.45
C THR A 324 2.36 -13.58 6.64
N GLY A 325 1.73 -12.52 6.10
CA GLY A 325 2.39 -11.41 5.43
C GLY A 325 1.85 -11.10 4.04
N THR A 326 2.23 -11.80 2.99
CA THR A 326 1.76 -11.50 1.64
C THR A 326 0.39 -12.12 1.37
N ALA A 327 -0.68 -11.39 1.65
CA ALA A 327 -2.05 -11.82 1.34
C ALA A 327 -2.30 -12.09 -0.16
N CYS A 328 -1.42 -11.55 -1.04
CA CYS A 328 -1.54 -11.71 -2.50
C CYS A 328 -0.91 -12.98 -3.04
N ALA A 329 -0.12 -13.70 -2.25
CA ALA A 329 0.41 -15.02 -2.60
C ALA A 329 -0.51 -16.11 -2.03
N SER A 330 -1.78 -16.14 -2.47
CA SER A 330 -2.73 -17.15 -2.06
C SER A 330 -2.17 -18.54 -2.35
N GLY A 331 -1.76 -19.26 -1.31
CA GLY A 331 -1.19 -20.59 -1.39
C GLY A 331 0.35 -20.68 -1.37
N SER A 332 1.10 -19.56 -1.35
CA SER A 332 2.55 -19.61 -1.17
C SER A 332 2.91 -19.77 0.31
N SER A 333 3.64 -20.84 0.63
CA SER A 333 4.25 -21.02 1.96
C SER A 333 5.51 -20.19 2.15
N GLU A 334 6.00 -19.50 1.10
CA GLU A 334 7.25 -18.76 1.12
C GLU A 334 7.16 -17.46 1.93
N PRO A 335 8.19 -17.13 2.72
CA PRO A 335 8.31 -15.84 3.39
C PRO A 335 8.40 -14.68 2.39
N SER A 336 8.03 -13.47 2.85
CA SER A 336 8.13 -12.26 2.04
C SER A 336 9.58 -11.95 1.66
N PRO A 337 9.88 -11.55 0.38
CA PRO A 337 11.21 -11.22 -0.08
C PRO A 337 11.95 -10.18 0.77
N ILE A 338 11.22 -9.24 1.39
CA ILE A 338 11.83 -8.23 2.26
C ILE A 338 12.53 -8.85 3.47
N LEU A 339 11.99 -9.95 4.05
CA LEU A 339 12.58 -10.59 5.23
C LEU A 339 13.97 -11.17 4.91
N PHE A 340 14.15 -11.76 3.72
CA PHE A 340 15.45 -12.22 3.22
C PHE A 340 16.39 -11.03 2.95
N ALA A 341 15.87 -9.96 2.37
CA ALA A 341 16.66 -8.76 2.05
C ALA A 341 17.18 -8.03 3.29
N LEU A 342 16.47 -8.13 4.41
CA LEU A 342 16.92 -7.62 5.73
C LEU A 342 18.01 -8.50 6.36
N ARG A 343 18.40 -9.60 5.72
CA ARG A 343 19.44 -10.54 6.18
C ARG A 343 19.19 -11.06 7.60
N LEU A 344 17.92 -11.34 7.90
CA LEU A 344 17.51 -11.93 9.17
C LEU A 344 17.86 -13.42 9.18
N ASP A 345 18.00 -13.99 10.38
CA ASP A 345 18.19 -15.43 10.55
C ASP A 345 16.97 -16.21 9.99
N ASP A 346 17.22 -17.38 9.40
CA ASP A 346 16.18 -18.22 8.81
C ASP A 346 15.05 -18.54 9.80
N SER A 347 15.40 -18.79 11.07
CA SER A 347 14.42 -19.03 12.13
C SER A 347 13.47 -17.85 12.36
N ILE A 348 13.95 -16.61 12.19
CA ILE A 348 13.17 -15.39 12.27
C ILE A 348 12.31 -15.25 11.01
N ILE A 349 12.90 -15.44 9.83
CA ILE A 349 12.20 -15.30 8.53
C ILE A 349 10.98 -16.23 8.48
N HIS A 350 11.16 -17.51 8.80
CA HIS A 350 10.12 -18.54 8.68
C HIS A 350 9.05 -18.47 9.77
N SER A 351 9.31 -17.78 10.87
CA SER A 351 8.35 -17.57 11.98
C SER A 351 7.72 -16.19 12.00
N THR A 352 8.04 -15.29 11.03
CA THR A 352 7.49 -13.94 10.99
C THR A 352 6.06 -13.93 10.48
N PHE A 353 5.17 -13.33 11.25
CA PHE A 353 3.79 -12.99 10.86
C PHE A 353 3.54 -11.49 11.01
N ARG A 354 2.45 -11.01 10.42
CA ARG A 354 2.07 -9.60 10.46
C ARG A 354 0.81 -9.40 11.27
N VAL A 355 0.84 -8.40 12.13
CA VAL A 355 -0.33 -7.80 12.77
C VAL A 355 -0.51 -6.40 12.21
N SER A 356 -1.73 -6.03 11.86
CA SER A 356 -2.00 -4.67 11.41
C SER A 356 -3.32 -4.15 11.96
N LEU A 357 -3.22 -2.97 12.56
CA LEU A 357 -4.30 -2.30 13.28
C LEU A 357 -4.99 -1.28 12.36
N GLY A 358 -6.20 -0.91 12.72
CA GLY A 358 -6.95 0.09 11.98
C GLY A 358 -7.68 1.09 12.87
N ARG A 359 -8.45 1.96 12.22
CA ARG A 359 -9.25 2.97 12.90
C ARG A 359 -10.18 2.39 13.97
N THR A 360 -10.71 1.20 13.75
CA THR A 360 -11.69 0.56 14.63
C THR A 360 -11.07 -0.33 15.71
N THR A 361 -9.76 -0.57 15.67
CA THR A 361 -9.08 -1.37 16.69
C THR A 361 -9.15 -0.66 18.03
N SER A 362 -9.60 -1.37 19.06
CA SER A 362 -9.77 -0.88 20.44
C SER A 362 -8.70 -1.38 21.40
N ASP A 363 -8.70 -0.84 22.62
CA ASP A 363 -7.85 -1.30 23.71
C ASP A 363 -8.20 -2.73 24.14
N GLU A 364 -9.49 -3.07 24.10
CA GLU A 364 -10.02 -4.40 24.39
C GLU A 364 -9.55 -5.42 23.36
N ASP A 365 -9.57 -5.06 22.06
CA ASP A 365 -9.07 -5.93 20.99
C ASP A 365 -7.59 -6.28 21.21
N ILE A 366 -6.77 -5.31 21.61
CA ILE A 366 -5.35 -5.53 21.88
C ILE A 366 -5.14 -6.43 23.10
N ALA A 367 -5.84 -6.19 24.19
CA ALA A 367 -5.75 -7.00 25.40
C ALA A 367 -6.15 -8.45 25.10
N GLN A 368 -7.25 -8.67 24.41
CA GLN A 368 -7.74 -9.99 24.04
C GLN A 368 -6.80 -10.68 23.03
N ALA A 369 -6.24 -9.96 22.05
CA ALA A 369 -5.27 -10.53 21.10
C ALA A 369 -3.99 -11.02 21.79
N ILE A 370 -3.51 -10.28 22.79
CA ILE A 370 -2.36 -10.70 23.62
C ILE A 370 -2.68 -12.00 24.35
N GLU A 371 -3.86 -12.11 24.97
CA GLU A 371 -4.25 -13.32 25.69
C GLU A 371 -4.45 -14.54 24.77
N ILE A 372 -5.04 -14.33 23.59
CA ILE A 372 -5.17 -15.39 22.58
C ILE A 372 -3.77 -15.90 22.18
N LEU A 373 -2.85 -15.00 21.83
CA LEU A 373 -1.50 -15.39 21.42
C LEU A 373 -0.70 -15.99 22.56
N ARG A 374 -0.86 -15.52 23.82
CA ARG A 374 -0.30 -16.14 25.01
C ARG A 374 -0.75 -17.61 25.12
N GLY A 375 -2.06 -17.87 24.97
CA GLY A 375 -2.61 -19.23 24.99
C GLY A 375 -2.11 -20.11 23.84
N VAL A 376 -1.97 -19.55 22.64
CA VAL A 376 -1.40 -20.25 21.48
C VAL A 376 0.05 -20.62 21.74
N LEU A 377 0.90 -19.68 22.22
CA LEU A 377 2.32 -19.91 22.50
C LEU A 377 2.53 -20.97 23.57
N SER A 378 1.75 -20.95 24.65
CA SER A 378 1.87 -21.93 25.73
C SER A 378 1.61 -23.38 25.28
N ARG A 379 0.78 -23.59 24.27
CA ARG A 379 0.49 -24.93 23.71
C ARG A 379 1.57 -25.44 22.75
N HIS A 380 2.42 -24.58 22.20
CA HIS A 380 3.51 -24.98 21.29
C HIS A 380 4.78 -25.47 22.02
N VAL A 381 4.86 -25.25 23.32
CA VAL A 381 6.04 -25.64 24.14
C VAL A 381 5.85 -27.04 24.79
N HIS A 382 4.65 -27.59 24.69
CA HIS A 382 4.30 -28.93 25.18
C HIS A 382 4.00 -29.87 24.00
#